data_4437d88dcd582d89efe3a6489e4ddbc4
#
_entry.id   4437d88dcd582d89efe3a6489e4ddbc4
#
_cell.length_a   1.000
_cell.length_b   1.000
_cell.length_c   1.000
_cell.angle_alpha   90.00
_cell.angle_beta   90.00
_cell.angle_gamma   90.00
#
_symmetry.space_group_name_H-M   'P 1'
#
loop_
_entity.id
_entity.type
_entity.pdbx_description
1 polymer ?
#
loop_
_entity_poly.entity_id
_entity_poly.type
_entity_poly.pdbx_seq_one_letter_code
_entity_poly.pdbx_strand_id
1 'polypeptide(L)'
;MLMKKLRFLFISIILCQFCISCAGPAISLEKDTIYEQPITNLQRDYTLGAGDVIKIEFYDHQNMDRQLIILPDGKITLPFKGDLVAAGLTPNELKEKITTLFSDIYKEPIVTVTVVEYMKNNVVYVMGEVKNPNYYFMETPTTLTQILARSGGFLETARLDTVLVISRTDDGHPAGRLVNVSKVIEEANIGHDILLKRYDIVYVPKSPIAKADLFVEQYLSRLIPNFLKFNYTIQD
;
A
#
# COMPACT_ATOMS: atom_id res chain seq x y z
N MET A 1 -32.29 1.31 59.33
CA MET A 1 -31.46 0.24 58.79
C MET A 1 -31.46 0.18 57.27
N LEU A 2 -32.32 0.90 56.58
CA LEU A 2 -32.48 0.93 55.11
C LEU A 2 -31.49 1.87 54.42
N MET A 3 -31.09 2.96 55.03
CA MET A 3 -30.20 3.97 54.39
C MET A 3 -28.73 3.57 54.27
N LYS A 4 -28.25 2.60 55.06
CA LYS A 4 -26.86 2.08 54.86
C LYS A 4 -26.70 1.11 53.69
N LYS A 5 -27.74 0.37 53.32
CA LYS A 5 -27.71 -0.52 52.14
C LYS A 5 -27.78 0.22 50.83
N LEU A 6 -28.41 1.41 50.79
CA LEU A 6 -28.52 2.23 49.57
C LEU A 6 -27.19 2.92 49.21
N ARG A 7 -26.35 3.27 50.20
CA ARG A 7 -25.03 3.85 50.00
C ARG A 7 -24.01 2.87 49.42
N PHE A 8 -24.11 1.57 49.79
CA PHE A 8 -23.22 0.52 49.22
C PHE A 8 -23.60 0.19 47.78
N LEU A 9 -24.85 0.30 47.37
CA LEU A 9 -25.30 0.05 45.99
C LEU A 9 -24.82 1.14 45.04
N PHE A 10 -24.80 2.43 45.48
CA PHE A 10 -24.29 3.52 44.66
C PHE A 10 -22.77 3.53 44.49
N ILE A 11 -22.00 3.06 45.48
CA ILE A 11 -20.54 2.97 45.42
C ILE A 11 -20.13 1.82 44.50
N SER A 12 -20.91 0.72 44.40
CA SER A 12 -20.63 -0.42 43.51
C SER A 12 -20.88 -0.08 42.02
N ILE A 13 -21.83 0.85 41.75
CA ILE A 13 -22.15 1.27 40.39
C ILE A 13 -21.11 2.26 39.82
N ILE A 14 -20.50 3.10 40.70
CA ILE A 14 -19.49 4.09 40.28
C ILE A 14 -18.12 3.42 40.02
N LEU A 15 -17.82 2.29 40.65
CA LEU A 15 -16.55 1.58 40.41
C LEU A 15 -16.53 0.74 39.13
N CYS A 16 -17.69 0.50 38.50
CA CYS A 16 -17.79 -0.28 37.26
C CYS A 16 -17.67 0.58 35.98
N GLN A 17 -17.62 1.93 36.10
CA GLN A 17 -17.51 2.82 34.94
C GLN A 17 -16.09 3.25 34.56
N PHE A 18 -15.05 2.76 35.27
CA PHE A 18 -13.66 3.17 35.00
C PHE A 18 -12.82 2.11 34.25
N CYS A 19 -13.43 1.03 33.74
CA CYS A 19 -12.75 -0.01 32.94
C CYS A 19 -13.11 0.05 31.47
N ILE A 20 -13.44 1.21 30.92
CA ILE A 20 -13.64 1.38 29.48
C ILE A 20 -12.62 2.41 29.02
N SER A 21 -11.49 2.00 28.54
CA SER A 21 -10.77 2.56 27.40
C SER A 21 -9.32 2.15 27.41
N CYS A 22 -9.07 0.96 26.89
CA CYS A 22 -7.81 0.64 26.21
C CYS A 22 -8.15 -0.31 25.07
N ALA A 23 -9.08 0.10 24.20
CA ALA A 23 -9.19 -0.49 22.88
C ALA A 23 -8.29 0.34 22.00
N GLY A 24 -7.06 -0.13 21.80
CA GLY A 24 -6.25 0.33 20.67
C GLY A 24 -7.03 0.13 19.36
N PRO A 25 -6.66 0.82 18.28
CA PRO A 25 -7.34 0.69 17.00
C PRO A 25 -7.37 -0.79 16.61
N ALA A 26 -8.54 -1.39 16.62
CA ALA A 26 -8.74 -2.75 16.18
C ALA A 26 -8.39 -2.79 14.69
N ILE A 27 -7.35 -3.56 14.33
CA ILE A 27 -7.08 -3.91 12.95
C ILE A 27 -8.28 -4.74 12.50
N SER A 28 -9.19 -4.13 11.75
CA SER A 28 -10.31 -4.84 11.17
C SER A 28 -9.80 -5.75 10.06
N LEU A 29 -9.64 -7.03 10.36
CA LEU A 29 -9.60 -8.03 9.32
C LEU A 29 -11.00 -8.19 8.78
N GLU A 30 -11.14 -7.98 7.51
CA GLU A 30 -12.30 -8.44 6.77
C GLU A 30 -12.28 -9.98 6.81
N LYS A 31 -13.14 -10.53 7.66
CA LYS A 31 -13.27 -11.94 7.92
C LYS A 31 -13.82 -12.61 6.67
N ASP A 32 -13.05 -13.57 6.15
CA ASP A 32 -13.50 -14.54 5.15
C ASP A 32 -13.90 -14.00 3.77
N THR A 33 -13.13 -13.11 3.17
CA THR A 33 -13.13 -13.03 1.72
C THR A 33 -11.95 -13.83 1.18
N ILE A 34 -12.18 -15.14 0.99
CA ILE A 34 -11.43 -15.89 -0.02
C ILE A 34 -11.75 -15.14 -1.31
N TYR A 35 -10.79 -14.34 -1.78
CA TYR A 35 -11.00 -13.50 -2.95
C TYR A 35 -11.17 -14.38 -4.19
N GLU A 36 -12.42 -14.67 -4.54
CA GLU A 36 -12.85 -15.13 -5.86
C GLU A 36 -12.97 -13.95 -6.85
N GLN A 37 -12.07 -12.98 -6.76
CA GLN A 37 -12.01 -11.95 -7.79
C GLN A 37 -11.05 -12.45 -8.87
N PRO A 38 -11.56 -12.86 -10.04
CA PRO A 38 -10.70 -13.22 -11.15
C PRO A 38 -9.84 -12.00 -11.51
N ILE A 39 -8.59 -12.24 -11.89
CA ILE A 39 -7.67 -11.21 -12.40
C ILE A 39 -8.21 -10.73 -13.77
N THR A 40 -9.36 -10.10 -13.78
CA THR A 40 -10.01 -9.63 -15.01
C THR A 40 -9.52 -8.25 -15.44
N ASN A 41 -8.72 -7.56 -14.61
CA ASN A 41 -8.14 -6.27 -14.96
C ASN A 41 -6.68 -6.16 -14.47
N LEU A 42 -5.76 -6.82 -15.19
CA LEU A 42 -4.31 -6.59 -15.08
C LEU A 42 -3.89 -5.18 -15.53
N GLN A 43 -4.79 -4.44 -16.14
CA GLN A 43 -4.54 -3.12 -16.69
C GLN A 43 -5.00 -2.05 -15.68
N ARG A 44 -4.25 -1.92 -14.59
CA ARG A 44 -4.31 -0.67 -13.81
C ARG A 44 -3.46 0.35 -14.51
N ASP A 45 -4.04 1.48 -14.85
CA ASP A 45 -3.30 2.61 -15.37
C ASP A 45 -2.21 2.98 -14.37
N TYR A 46 -1.01 3.18 -14.89
CA TYR A 46 0.11 3.61 -14.06
C TYR A 46 -0.20 4.97 -13.44
N THR A 47 -0.05 5.09 -12.14
CA THR A 47 -0.16 6.35 -11.41
C THR A 47 1.21 6.84 -11.00
N LEU A 48 1.47 8.11 -11.31
CA LEU A 48 2.71 8.80 -11.00
C LEU A 48 2.98 8.80 -9.48
N GLY A 49 4.23 8.61 -9.11
CA GLY A 49 4.66 8.60 -7.72
C GLY A 49 5.83 9.53 -7.46
N ALA A 50 6.02 9.90 -6.18
CA ALA A 50 7.20 10.67 -5.77
C ALA A 50 8.47 9.96 -6.22
N GLY A 51 9.37 10.71 -6.85
CA GLY A 51 10.66 10.25 -7.38
C GLY A 51 10.61 9.75 -8.82
N ASP A 52 9.46 9.63 -9.45
CA ASP A 52 9.40 9.39 -10.89
C ASP A 52 9.98 10.58 -11.66
N VAL A 53 10.63 10.28 -12.76
CA VAL A 53 11.14 11.29 -13.69
C VAL A 53 10.21 11.34 -14.91
N ILE A 54 9.62 12.49 -15.13
CA ILE A 54 8.72 12.74 -16.24
C ILE A 54 9.33 13.75 -17.20
N LYS A 55 9.05 13.59 -18.49
CA LYS A 55 9.34 14.57 -19.52
C LYS A 55 8.03 15.21 -19.97
N ILE A 56 7.98 16.52 -19.95
CA ILE A 56 6.88 17.32 -20.44
C ILE A 56 7.36 18.02 -21.71
N GLU A 57 6.64 17.83 -22.79
CA GLU A 57 6.96 18.40 -24.11
C GLU A 57 5.78 19.23 -24.61
N PHE A 58 6.09 20.42 -25.12
CA PHE A 58 5.12 21.32 -25.75
C PHE A 58 5.40 21.37 -27.26
N TYR A 59 4.47 20.88 -28.08
CA TYR A 59 4.67 20.70 -29.52
C TYR A 59 5.11 21.99 -30.23
N ASP A 60 4.47 23.10 -29.94
CA ASP A 60 4.79 24.39 -30.58
C ASP A 60 5.79 25.24 -29.78
N HIS A 61 6.24 24.78 -28.62
CA HIS A 61 7.06 25.56 -27.68
C HIS A 61 8.17 24.71 -27.04
N GLN A 62 9.07 24.17 -27.88
CA GLN A 62 10.17 23.28 -27.42
C GLN A 62 11.09 23.90 -26.35
N ASN A 63 11.19 25.24 -26.31
CA ASN A 63 11.91 25.92 -25.23
C ASN A 63 11.29 25.74 -23.85
N MET A 64 10.04 25.25 -23.79
CA MET A 64 9.32 24.92 -22.55
C MET A 64 9.46 23.47 -22.13
N ASP A 65 10.03 22.62 -23.00
CA ASP A 65 10.26 21.21 -22.66
C ASP A 65 11.08 21.08 -21.41
N ARG A 66 10.65 20.20 -20.50
CA ARG A 66 11.35 19.96 -19.24
C ARG A 66 11.30 18.48 -18.87
N GLN A 67 12.40 18.02 -18.33
CA GLN A 67 12.45 16.77 -17.58
C GLN A 67 12.44 17.14 -16.09
N LEU A 68 11.46 16.60 -15.38
CA LEU A 68 11.20 16.95 -13.98
C LEU A 68 11.12 15.66 -13.14
N ILE A 69 11.60 15.74 -11.93
CA ILE A 69 11.40 14.71 -10.91
C ILE A 69 10.20 15.10 -10.06
N ILE A 70 9.35 14.12 -9.75
CA ILE A 70 8.26 14.31 -8.79
C ILE A 70 8.87 14.31 -7.39
N LEU A 71 8.74 15.42 -6.69
CA LEU A 71 9.31 15.62 -5.36
C LEU A 71 8.66 14.70 -4.31
N PRO A 72 9.28 14.50 -3.12
CA PRO A 72 8.72 13.67 -2.05
C PRO A 72 7.33 14.09 -1.57
N ASP A 73 6.97 15.37 -1.72
CA ASP A 73 5.64 15.90 -1.42
C ASP A 73 4.62 15.66 -2.55
N GLY A 74 5.02 14.92 -3.60
CA GLY A 74 4.17 14.55 -4.73
C GLY A 74 4.00 15.65 -5.79
N LYS A 75 4.77 16.74 -5.74
CA LYS A 75 4.63 17.86 -6.65
C LYS A 75 5.75 17.90 -7.69
N ILE A 76 5.47 18.61 -8.77
CA ILE A 76 6.43 19.08 -9.78
C ILE A 76 6.39 20.60 -9.81
N THR A 77 7.52 21.23 -10.12
CA THR A 77 7.59 22.69 -10.30
C THR A 77 7.65 23.03 -11.77
N LEU A 78 6.62 23.73 -12.26
CA LEU A 78 6.49 24.16 -13.64
C LEU A 78 6.95 25.62 -13.82
N PRO A 79 7.67 25.95 -14.90
CA PRO A 79 8.01 27.34 -15.22
C PRO A 79 6.75 28.21 -15.30
N PHE A 80 6.80 29.40 -14.75
CA PHE A 80 5.74 30.42 -14.72
C PHE A 80 4.46 30.05 -13.96
N LYS A 81 4.27 28.78 -13.58
CA LYS A 81 3.05 28.29 -12.94
C LYS A 81 3.26 27.78 -11.51
N GLY A 82 4.53 27.56 -11.12
CA GLY A 82 4.86 27.05 -9.78
C GLY A 82 4.56 25.56 -9.60
N ASP A 83 4.14 25.18 -8.39
CA ASP A 83 3.99 23.79 -8.01
C ASP A 83 2.63 23.22 -8.43
N LEU A 84 2.67 22.01 -9.01
CA LEU A 84 1.50 21.22 -9.40
C LEU A 84 1.60 19.82 -8.79
N VAL A 85 0.53 19.34 -8.17
CA VAL A 85 0.45 17.96 -7.65
C VAL A 85 0.36 17.00 -8.83
N ALA A 86 1.37 16.11 -8.92
CA ALA A 86 1.49 15.10 -9.95
C ALA A 86 1.29 13.66 -9.40
N ALA A 87 1.70 13.42 -8.16
CA ALA A 87 1.55 12.10 -7.55
C ALA A 87 0.08 11.69 -7.42
N GLY A 88 -0.19 10.40 -7.70
CA GLY A 88 -1.55 9.84 -7.71
C GLY A 88 -2.31 10.06 -9.00
N LEU A 89 -1.82 10.88 -9.93
CA LEU A 89 -2.39 11.08 -11.25
C LEU A 89 -1.81 10.08 -12.26
N THR A 90 -2.58 9.74 -13.28
CA THR A 90 -2.05 9.11 -14.48
C THR A 90 -1.31 10.15 -15.34
N PRO A 91 -0.39 9.74 -16.23
CA PRO A 91 0.25 10.66 -17.18
C PRO A 91 -0.74 11.46 -18.02
N ASN A 92 -1.89 10.84 -18.39
CA ASN A 92 -2.95 11.51 -19.13
C ASN A 92 -3.67 12.60 -18.31
N GLU A 93 -4.01 12.29 -17.06
CA GLU A 93 -4.63 13.29 -16.17
C GLU A 93 -3.68 14.46 -15.90
N LEU A 94 -2.37 14.18 -15.72
CA LEU A 94 -1.37 15.23 -15.56
C LEU A 94 -1.26 16.09 -16.83
N LYS A 95 -1.26 15.45 -18.02
CA LYS A 95 -1.28 16.16 -19.31
C LYS A 95 -2.45 17.13 -19.39
N GLU A 96 -3.66 16.68 -19.07
CA GLU A 96 -4.88 17.53 -19.11
C GLU A 96 -4.78 18.71 -18.14
N LYS A 97 -4.28 18.48 -16.93
CA LYS A 97 -4.06 19.55 -15.95
C LYS A 97 -3.05 20.58 -16.44
N ILE A 98 -1.92 20.14 -17.04
CA ILE A 98 -0.90 21.05 -17.58
C ILE A 98 -1.48 21.83 -18.78
N THR A 99 -2.18 21.17 -19.69
CA THR A 99 -2.83 21.81 -20.83
C THR A 99 -3.78 22.93 -20.37
N THR A 100 -4.64 22.63 -19.40
CA THR A 100 -5.56 23.63 -18.83
C THR A 100 -4.80 24.76 -18.15
N LEU A 101 -3.73 24.43 -17.39
CA LEU A 101 -2.95 25.43 -16.66
C LEU A 101 -2.22 26.42 -17.57
N PHE A 102 -1.83 26.01 -18.76
CA PHE A 102 -1.10 26.85 -19.72
C PHE A 102 -2.00 27.47 -20.79
N SER A 103 -3.30 27.19 -20.80
CA SER A 103 -4.26 27.73 -21.79
C SER A 103 -4.43 29.26 -21.73
N ASP A 104 -4.05 29.89 -20.61
CA ASP A 104 -4.04 31.36 -20.47
C ASP A 104 -2.79 32.01 -21.07
N ILE A 105 -1.70 31.27 -21.28
CA ILE A 105 -0.45 31.75 -21.87
C ILE A 105 -0.37 31.39 -23.35
N TYR A 106 -0.81 30.16 -23.67
CA TYR A 106 -0.74 29.61 -25.03
C TYR A 106 -2.13 29.23 -25.52
N LYS A 107 -2.41 29.57 -26.77
CA LYS A 107 -3.68 29.18 -27.40
C LYS A 107 -3.62 27.71 -27.79
N GLU A 108 -4.50 26.89 -27.17
CA GLU A 108 -4.62 25.44 -27.43
C GLU A 108 -3.28 24.67 -27.32
N PRO A 109 -2.58 24.74 -26.19
CA PRO A 109 -1.28 24.09 -26.07
C PRO A 109 -1.39 22.56 -26.20
N ILE A 110 -0.58 21.97 -27.09
CA ILE A 110 -0.48 20.53 -27.26
C ILE A 110 0.66 20.05 -26.36
N VAL A 111 0.31 19.35 -25.28
CA VAL A 111 1.26 18.87 -24.26
C VAL A 111 1.34 17.36 -24.31
N THR A 112 2.56 16.83 -24.18
CA THR A 112 2.83 15.41 -23.99
C THR A 112 3.54 15.20 -22.65
N VAL A 113 3.09 14.21 -21.88
CA VAL A 113 3.74 13.79 -20.64
C VAL A 113 4.20 12.35 -20.78
N THR A 114 5.52 12.13 -20.70
CA THR A 114 6.14 10.81 -20.81
C THR A 114 6.87 10.49 -19.51
N VAL A 115 6.69 9.28 -18.98
CA VAL A 115 7.49 8.79 -17.85
C VAL A 115 8.81 8.28 -18.41
N VAL A 116 9.91 8.93 -18.04
CA VAL A 116 11.28 8.60 -18.52
C VAL A 116 11.91 7.55 -17.60
N GLU A 117 11.75 7.75 -16.30
CA GLU A 117 12.26 6.83 -15.30
C GLU A 117 11.19 6.58 -14.24
N TYR A 118 10.89 5.30 -14.04
CA TYR A 118 10.09 4.87 -12.91
C TYR A 118 11.00 4.85 -11.68
N MET A 119 10.67 5.65 -10.66
CA MET A 119 11.42 5.49 -9.44
C MET A 119 11.22 4.06 -8.92
N LYS A 120 12.34 3.47 -8.50
CA LYS A 120 12.42 2.14 -7.87
C LYS A 120 11.70 2.09 -6.50
N ASN A 121 10.66 2.89 -6.33
CA ASN A 121 9.80 2.92 -5.14
C ASN A 121 8.65 1.91 -5.23
N ASN A 122 8.45 1.29 -6.40
CA ASN A 122 7.46 0.23 -6.56
C ASN A 122 8.05 -1.10 -6.10
N VAL A 123 8.27 -1.22 -4.80
CA VAL A 123 8.89 -2.39 -4.17
C VAL A 123 7.87 -3.16 -3.34
N VAL A 124 8.10 -4.46 -3.24
CA VAL A 124 7.49 -5.36 -2.25
C VAL A 124 8.60 -6.00 -1.43
N TYR A 125 8.30 -6.30 -0.19
CA TYR A 125 9.21 -6.96 0.73
C TYR A 125 8.80 -8.41 0.88
N VAL A 126 9.72 -9.34 0.63
CA VAL A 126 9.47 -10.79 0.77
C VAL A 126 10.35 -11.32 1.89
N MET A 127 9.74 -11.98 2.85
CA MET A 127 10.42 -12.51 4.02
C MET A 127 9.82 -13.85 4.49
N GLY A 128 10.51 -14.51 5.42
CA GLY A 128 10.11 -15.82 5.93
C GLY A 128 10.76 -16.96 5.15
N GLU A 129 10.04 -18.06 4.95
CA GLU A 129 10.53 -19.32 4.38
C GLU A 129 10.62 -19.26 2.83
N VAL A 130 11.38 -18.30 2.32
CA VAL A 130 11.75 -18.18 0.90
C VAL A 130 13.25 -18.31 0.74
N LYS A 131 13.71 -18.69 -0.47
CA LYS A 131 15.14 -18.89 -0.72
C LYS A 131 15.96 -17.61 -0.60
N ASN A 132 15.42 -16.49 -1.11
CA ASN A 132 16.10 -15.20 -1.09
C ASN A 132 15.16 -14.13 -0.49
N PRO A 133 15.05 -14.03 0.84
CA PRO A 133 14.28 -12.94 1.45
C PRO A 133 14.95 -11.61 1.16
N ASN A 134 14.20 -10.69 0.52
CA ASN A 134 14.69 -9.38 0.10
C ASN A 134 13.52 -8.46 -0.27
N TYR A 135 13.82 -7.21 -0.65
CA TYR A 135 12.88 -6.39 -1.39
C TYR A 135 13.04 -6.60 -2.90
N TYR A 136 11.91 -6.55 -3.61
CA TYR A 136 11.85 -6.75 -5.05
C TYR A 136 11.14 -5.60 -5.73
N PHE A 137 11.72 -5.09 -6.81
CA PHE A 137 11.09 -4.06 -7.63
C PHE A 137 10.00 -4.66 -8.50
N MET A 138 8.87 -3.97 -8.58
CA MET A 138 7.77 -4.28 -9.50
C MET A 138 7.77 -3.28 -10.65
N GLU A 139 8.22 -3.69 -11.82
CA GLU A 139 8.21 -2.85 -13.03
C GLU A 139 6.83 -2.81 -13.69
N THR A 140 6.07 -3.88 -13.48
CA THR A 140 4.71 -4.10 -14.00
C THR A 140 3.80 -4.57 -12.87
N PRO A 141 2.46 -4.58 -13.06
CA PRO A 141 1.56 -5.25 -12.15
C PRO A 141 2.04 -6.68 -11.89
N THR A 142 2.41 -6.98 -10.66
CA THR A 142 3.05 -8.25 -10.27
C THR A 142 2.18 -8.98 -9.27
N THR A 143 1.99 -10.28 -9.49
CA THR A 143 1.21 -11.12 -8.58
C THR A 143 2.06 -11.70 -7.46
N LEU A 144 1.38 -12.25 -6.44
CA LEU A 144 2.03 -12.90 -5.30
C LEU A 144 2.90 -14.09 -5.75
N THR A 145 2.39 -14.95 -6.65
CA THR A 145 3.18 -16.11 -7.12
C THR A 145 4.37 -15.68 -7.95
N GLN A 146 4.24 -14.62 -8.76
CA GLN A 146 5.35 -14.09 -9.54
C GLN A 146 6.47 -13.55 -8.64
N ILE A 147 6.13 -12.85 -7.55
CA ILE A 147 7.15 -12.35 -6.64
C ILE A 147 7.82 -13.46 -5.84
N LEU A 148 7.06 -14.50 -5.45
CA LEU A 148 7.62 -15.69 -4.82
C LEU A 148 8.55 -16.44 -5.78
N ALA A 149 8.23 -16.54 -7.06
CA ALA A 149 9.13 -17.11 -8.07
C ALA A 149 10.42 -16.27 -8.21
N ARG A 150 10.31 -14.91 -8.22
CA ARG A 150 11.48 -14.00 -8.26
C ARG A 150 12.35 -14.13 -7.01
N SER A 151 11.79 -14.47 -5.86
CA SER A 151 12.55 -14.76 -4.64
C SER A 151 13.28 -16.13 -4.66
N GLY A 152 13.27 -16.82 -5.80
CA GLY A 152 13.86 -18.14 -5.96
C GLY A 152 12.97 -19.29 -5.49
N GLY A 153 11.71 -19.00 -5.20
CA GLY A 153 10.75 -19.95 -4.64
C GLY A 153 10.84 -20.03 -3.11
N PHE A 154 10.19 -21.01 -2.57
CA PHE A 154 10.05 -21.24 -1.13
C PHE A 154 10.92 -22.41 -0.66
N LEU A 155 11.15 -22.45 0.65
CA LEU A 155 11.83 -23.54 1.32
C LEU A 155 10.86 -24.73 1.55
N GLU A 156 11.39 -25.93 1.76
CA GLU A 156 10.58 -27.14 2.05
C GLU A 156 9.74 -27.00 3.32
N THR A 157 10.17 -26.15 4.24
CA THR A 157 9.48 -25.85 5.49
C THR A 157 8.38 -24.80 5.35
N ALA A 158 8.23 -24.21 4.17
CA ALA A 158 7.27 -23.13 3.93
C ALA A 158 5.81 -23.63 3.98
N ARG A 159 4.95 -22.84 4.60
CA ARG A 159 3.49 -23.07 4.62
C ARG A 159 2.83 -22.13 3.62
N LEU A 160 2.41 -22.70 2.51
CA LEU A 160 1.83 -21.95 1.40
C LEU A 160 0.30 -21.75 1.50
N ASP A 161 -0.34 -22.48 2.39
CA ASP A 161 -1.77 -22.36 2.68
C ASP A 161 -2.13 -21.10 3.49
N THR A 162 -1.14 -20.48 4.12
CA THR A 162 -1.33 -19.32 5.01
C THR A 162 -0.26 -18.24 4.80
N VAL A 163 0.05 -17.92 3.55
CA VAL A 163 0.96 -16.81 3.23
C VAL A 163 0.28 -15.48 3.60
N LEU A 164 0.96 -14.66 4.39
CA LEU A 164 0.44 -13.38 4.84
C LEU A 164 0.93 -12.26 3.91
N VAL A 165 0.00 -11.51 3.37
CA VAL A 165 0.28 -10.27 2.64
C VAL A 165 -0.24 -9.10 3.46
N ILE A 166 0.63 -8.15 3.78
CA ILE A 166 0.29 -6.95 4.53
C ILE A 166 0.39 -5.78 3.59
N SER A 167 -0.74 -5.11 3.40
CA SER A 167 -0.87 -3.90 2.60
C SER A 167 -1.20 -2.72 3.51
N ARG A 168 -0.95 -1.52 3.02
CA ARG A 168 -1.44 -0.31 3.65
C ARG A 168 -2.80 0.05 3.08
N THR A 169 -3.78 0.31 3.93
CA THR A 169 -5.08 0.87 3.54
C THR A 169 -4.94 2.32 3.12
N ASP A 170 -5.96 2.88 2.47
CA ASP A 170 -5.98 4.29 2.06
C ASP A 170 -5.90 5.24 3.25
N ASP A 171 -6.38 4.81 4.42
CA ASP A 171 -6.27 5.52 5.70
C ASP A 171 -4.89 5.38 6.37
N GLY A 172 -3.95 4.69 5.70
CA GLY A 172 -2.59 4.48 6.20
C GLY A 172 -2.42 3.34 7.21
N HIS A 173 -3.48 2.64 7.60
CA HIS A 173 -3.42 1.52 8.54
C HIS A 173 -2.92 0.24 7.85
N PRO A 174 -2.19 -0.63 8.55
CA PRO A 174 -1.81 -1.93 8.02
C PRO A 174 -3.03 -2.86 7.98
N ALA A 175 -3.22 -3.54 6.84
CA ALA A 175 -4.22 -4.59 6.67
C ALA A 175 -3.53 -5.89 6.27
N GLY A 176 -3.72 -6.95 7.05
CA GLY A 176 -3.18 -8.27 6.78
C GLY A 176 -4.19 -9.15 6.04
N ARG A 177 -3.73 -9.87 5.01
CA ARG A 177 -4.52 -10.84 4.27
C ARG A 177 -3.80 -12.16 4.23
N LEU A 178 -4.49 -13.25 4.59
CA LEU A 178 -3.99 -14.62 4.40
C LEU A 178 -4.37 -15.10 2.99
N VAL A 179 -3.39 -15.62 2.28
CA VAL A 179 -3.54 -16.12 0.91
C VAL A 179 -3.11 -17.58 0.86
N ASN A 180 -3.95 -18.43 0.30
CA ASN A 180 -3.61 -19.83 0.06
C ASN A 180 -2.94 -19.98 -1.30
N VAL A 181 -1.61 -19.93 -1.31
CA VAL A 181 -0.79 -20.06 -2.51
C VAL A 181 -0.76 -21.51 -3.02
N SER A 182 -0.92 -22.52 -2.13
CA SER A 182 -1.00 -23.92 -2.55
C SER A 182 -2.14 -24.13 -3.56
N LYS A 183 -3.31 -23.56 -3.32
CA LYS A 183 -4.44 -23.65 -4.25
C LYS A 183 -4.16 -23.04 -5.61
N VAL A 184 -3.45 -21.90 -5.65
CA VAL A 184 -3.08 -21.28 -6.92
C VAL A 184 -2.19 -22.20 -7.74
N ILE A 185 -1.23 -22.88 -7.08
CA ILE A 185 -0.26 -23.75 -7.74
C ILE A 185 -0.86 -25.11 -8.13
N GLU A 186 -1.58 -25.75 -7.20
CA GLU A 186 -2.11 -27.10 -7.36
C GLU A 186 -3.29 -27.14 -8.33
N GLU A 187 -4.18 -26.17 -8.25
CA GLU A 187 -5.38 -26.07 -9.09
C GLU A 187 -5.10 -25.35 -10.43
N ALA A 188 -3.88 -24.83 -10.64
CA ALA A 188 -3.52 -23.96 -11.76
C ALA A 188 -4.52 -22.79 -11.94
N ASN A 189 -5.16 -22.37 -10.84
CA ASN A 189 -6.19 -21.35 -10.84
C ASN A 189 -5.57 -19.96 -10.63
N ILE A 190 -5.14 -19.35 -11.71
CA ILE A 190 -4.53 -18.01 -11.73
C ILE A 190 -5.51 -16.96 -11.18
N GLY A 191 -6.83 -17.22 -11.20
CA GLY A 191 -7.83 -16.31 -10.67
C GLY A 191 -7.72 -16.06 -9.16
N HIS A 192 -7.08 -16.97 -8.41
CA HIS A 192 -6.83 -16.80 -6.97
C HIS A 192 -5.48 -16.13 -6.65
N ASP A 193 -4.66 -15.88 -7.66
CA ASP A 193 -3.39 -15.17 -7.48
C ASP A 193 -3.65 -13.67 -7.34
N ILE A 194 -3.18 -13.06 -6.28
CA ILE A 194 -3.47 -11.66 -5.99
C ILE A 194 -2.40 -10.73 -6.56
N LEU A 195 -2.83 -9.56 -7.03
CA LEU A 195 -1.94 -8.47 -7.38
C LEU A 195 -1.41 -7.79 -6.11
N LEU A 196 -0.10 -7.61 -6.07
CA LEU A 196 0.56 -6.88 -5.00
C LEU A 196 0.50 -5.38 -5.23
N LYS A 197 0.44 -4.64 -4.13
CA LYS A 197 0.53 -3.18 -4.11
C LYS A 197 1.95 -2.75 -3.75
N ARG A 198 2.27 -1.51 -4.04
CA ARG A 198 3.50 -0.85 -3.60
C ARG A 198 3.64 -0.96 -2.08
N TYR A 199 4.85 -1.33 -1.63
CA TYR A 199 5.22 -1.53 -0.22
C TYR A 199 4.49 -2.66 0.49
N ASP A 200 3.83 -3.56 -0.22
CA ASP A 200 3.29 -4.77 0.38
C ASP A 200 4.43 -5.60 1.00
N ILE A 201 4.12 -6.23 2.12
CA ILE A 201 5.01 -7.17 2.79
C ILE A 201 4.40 -8.55 2.61
N VAL A 202 5.15 -9.44 1.96
CA VAL A 202 4.82 -10.85 1.79
C VAL A 202 5.61 -11.64 2.82
N TYR A 203 4.91 -12.30 3.72
CA TYR A 203 5.52 -13.17 4.72
C TYR A 203 5.09 -14.62 4.48
N VAL A 204 6.07 -15.48 4.21
CA VAL A 204 5.87 -16.93 4.05
C VAL A 204 6.19 -17.61 5.39
N PRO A 205 5.21 -18.16 6.09
CA PRO A 205 5.42 -18.73 7.41
C PRO A 205 5.95 -20.16 7.35
N LYS A 206 6.58 -20.60 8.45
CA LYS A 206 6.98 -21.99 8.70
C LYS A 206 5.85 -22.84 9.27
N SER A 207 4.93 -22.22 9.99
CA SER A 207 3.78 -22.85 10.63
C SER A 207 2.49 -22.08 10.30
N PRO A 208 1.31 -22.71 10.37
CA PRO A 208 0.05 -22.03 10.07
C PRO A 208 -0.14 -20.79 10.95
N ILE A 209 -0.52 -19.68 10.33
CA ILE A 209 -0.90 -18.46 11.05
C ILE A 209 -2.40 -18.58 11.36
N ALA A 210 -2.73 -18.79 12.63
CA ALA A 210 -4.11 -18.92 13.07
C ALA A 210 -4.88 -17.60 13.07
N LYS A 211 -4.17 -16.48 13.31
CA LYS A 211 -4.75 -15.12 13.32
C LYS A 211 -3.71 -14.14 12.79
N ALA A 212 -3.97 -13.56 11.62
CA ALA A 212 -3.08 -12.60 11.00
C ALA A 212 -2.90 -11.34 11.85
N ASP A 213 -3.95 -10.88 12.55
CA ASP A 213 -3.92 -9.71 13.44
C ASP A 213 -2.89 -9.83 14.54
N LEU A 214 -2.96 -10.94 15.28
CA LEU A 214 -2.04 -11.19 16.38
C LEU A 214 -0.60 -11.36 15.89
N PHE A 215 -0.44 -11.90 14.67
CA PHE A 215 0.88 -12.04 14.07
C PHE A 215 1.46 -10.69 13.66
N VAL A 216 0.67 -9.84 13.02
CA VAL A 216 1.06 -8.47 12.64
C VAL A 216 1.41 -7.67 13.90
N GLU A 217 0.59 -7.73 14.93
CA GLU A 217 0.81 -6.98 16.16
C GLU A 217 2.02 -7.48 16.95
N GLN A 218 2.21 -8.80 17.08
CA GLN A 218 3.27 -9.37 17.92
C GLN A 218 4.62 -9.44 17.23
N TYR A 219 4.67 -9.72 15.93
CA TYR A 219 5.91 -10.00 15.21
C TYR A 219 6.36 -8.84 14.33
N LEU A 220 5.46 -8.27 13.52
CA LEU A 220 5.84 -7.23 12.57
C LEU A 220 6.03 -5.87 13.21
N SER A 221 5.25 -5.53 14.22
CA SER A 221 5.46 -4.31 15.00
C SER A 221 6.81 -4.28 15.72
N ARG A 222 7.36 -5.46 16.05
CA ARG A 222 8.69 -5.59 16.66
C ARG A 222 9.83 -5.68 15.65
N LEU A 223 9.59 -6.28 14.48
CA LEU A 223 10.59 -6.41 13.40
C LEU A 223 10.76 -5.11 12.63
N ILE A 224 9.73 -4.29 12.54
CA ILE A 224 9.75 -3.03 11.79
C ILE A 224 9.24 -1.88 12.70
N PRO A 225 10.00 -1.53 13.74
CA PRO A 225 9.56 -0.55 14.74
C PRO A 225 9.25 0.83 14.15
N ASN A 226 9.84 1.18 13.00
CA ASN A 226 9.63 2.46 12.33
C ASN A 226 8.48 2.44 11.31
N PHE A 227 8.05 1.28 10.83
CA PHE A 227 6.99 1.18 9.84
C PHE A 227 5.63 1.63 10.40
N LEU A 228 5.39 1.37 11.68
CA LEU A 228 4.16 1.77 12.37
C LEU A 228 4.26 3.14 13.05
N LYS A 229 5.48 3.63 13.33
CA LYS A 229 5.68 4.92 14.02
C LYS A 229 5.57 6.15 13.12
N PHE A 230 5.66 6.00 11.80
CA PHE A 230 5.56 7.14 10.89
C PHE A 230 4.14 7.75 10.80
N ASN A 231 3.12 7.14 11.41
CA ASN A 231 1.73 7.60 11.30
C ASN A 231 1.18 8.33 12.53
N TYR A 232 2.01 8.60 13.58
CA TYR A 232 1.49 9.24 14.80
C TYR A 232 2.02 10.66 15.06
N THR A 233 2.66 11.28 14.10
CA THR A 233 3.16 12.65 14.29
C THR A 233 2.62 13.57 13.20
N ILE A 234 1.31 13.72 13.10
CA ILE A 234 0.69 14.92 12.53
C ILE A 234 -0.64 15.09 13.26
N GLN A 235 -0.63 15.81 14.34
CA GLN A 235 -1.64 16.79 14.80
C GLN A 235 -1.32 17.19 16.24
N ASP A 236 -0.64 18.30 16.32
CA ASP A 236 -0.89 19.35 17.32
C ASP A 236 -0.84 20.69 16.60
#